data_ce6cfaccf10c9c433df50afd5045cf34
#
_entry.id   ce6cfaccf10c9c433df50afd5045cf34
#
_cell.length_a   1.000
_cell.length_b   1.000
_cell.length_c   1.000
_cell.angle_alpha   90.00
_cell.angle_beta   90.00
_cell.angle_gamma   90.00
#
_symmetry.space_group_name_H-M   'P 1'
#
loop_
_entity.id
_entity.type
_entity.pdbx_description
1 polymer ?
#
loop_
_entity_poly.entity_id
_entity_poly.type
_entity_poly.pdbx_seq_one_letter_code
_entity_poly.pdbx_strand_id
1 'polypeptide(L)'
;MILWEKGRVEKVLEEGEGIQRLQVRLEKNGESGTAIHYPPLMGRAEVGDEVWLNVTAVHLSLGTGGDHFVAGWVNRSPRSAPIRGHIMKMRYTPWQIALSAGEEQGSPYHKLLQERQSLEGAPILIG
;
A
#
# COMPACT_ATOMS: atom_id res chain seq x y z
N MET A 1 -5.51 -4.15 17.25
CA MET A 1 -6.72 -3.48 16.73
C MET A 1 -6.32 -2.44 15.69
N ILE A 2 -7.10 -2.31 14.65
CA ILE A 2 -6.85 -1.33 13.59
C ILE A 2 -7.78 -0.14 13.79
N LEU A 3 -7.24 1.07 13.73
CA LEU A 3 -8.03 2.29 13.78
C LEU A 3 -8.32 2.76 12.35
N TRP A 4 -9.59 2.85 12.03
CA TRP A 4 -10.07 3.22 10.70
C TRP A 4 -10.72 4.59 10.72
N GLU A 5 -10.39 5.43 9.76
CA GLU A 5 -11.08 6.69 9.55
C GLU A 5 -11.28 6.91 8.06
N LYS A 6 -12.37 7.60 7.72
CA LYS A 6 -12.61 8.02 6.35
C LYS A 6 -11.88 9.31 6.06
N GLY A 7 -11.42 9.44 4.84
CA GLY A 7 -10.79 10.68 4.37
C GLY A 7 -11.08 10.89 2.90
N ARG A 8 -10.74 12.10 2.45
CA ARG A 8 -10.86 12.48 1.04
C ARG A 8 -9.49 12.86 0.51
N VAL A 9 -9.16 12.40 -0.67
CA VAL A 9 -7.91 12.76 -1.34
C VAL A 9 -8.02 14.20 -1.83
N GLU A 10 -7.15 15.06 -1.31
CA GLU A 10 -7.11 16.46 -1.72
C GLU A 10 -6.06 16.73 -2.78
N LYS A 11 -4.96 15.99 -2.76
CA LYS A 11 -3.82 16.22 -3.65
C LYS A 11 -2.99 14.95 -3.76
N VAL A 12 -2.44 14.72 -4.93
CA VAL A 12 -1.43 13.68 -5.14
C VAL A 12 -0.07 14.36 -5.03
N LEU A 13 0.67 14.06 -3.97
CA LEU A 13 1.94 14.71 -3.67
C LEU A 13 3.09 14.07 -4.43
N GLU A 14 3.10 12.75 -4.50
CA GLU A 14 4.11 12.00 -5.21
C GLU A 14 3.44 10.87 -5.99
N GLU A 15 3.87 10.68 -7.21
CA GLU A 15 3.30 9.70 -8.13
C GLU A 15 4.39 8.77 -8.61
N GLY A 16 4.36 7.55 -8.12
CA GLY A 16 5.27 6.50 -8.56
C GLY A 16 4.51 5.37 -9.24
N GLU A 17 5.22 4.42 -9.80
CA GLU A 17 4.61 3.29 -10.50
C GLU A 17 3.81 2.41 -9.54
N GLY A 18 4.34 2.09 -8.39
CA GLY A 18 3.71 1.22 -7.42
C GLY A 18 3.29 1.89 -6.13
N ILE A 19 3.44 3.20 -6.02
CA ILE A 19 3.17 3.93 -4.80
C ILE A 19 2.74 5.35 -5.11
N GLN A 20 1.78 5.84 -4.34
CA GLN A 20 1.37 7.25 -4.36
C GLN A 20 1.44 7.79 -2.94
N ARG A 21 1.90 9.01 -2.80
CA ARG A 21 1.79 9.75 -1.55
C ARG A 21 0.74 10.83 -1.73
N LEU A 22 -0.23 10.85 -0.84
CA LEU A 22 -1.43 11.67 -0.97
C LEU A 22 -1.55 12.64 0.20
N GLN A 23 -2.11 13.80 -0.08
CA GLN A 23 -2.64 14.65 0.97
C GLN A 23 -4.12 14.31 1.12
N VAL A 24 -4.52 13.98 2.34
CA VAL A 24 -5.89 13.60 2.65
C VAL A 24 -6.46 14.49 3.75
N ARG A 25 -7.76 14.66 3.73
CA ARG A 25 -8.48 15.35 4.80
C ARG A 25 -9.36 14.34 5.52
N LEU A 26 -9.17 14.24 6.83
CA LEU A 26 -9.96 13.33 7.65
C LEU A 26 -11.38 13.86 7.81
N GLU A 27 -12.36 13.01 7.59
CA GLU A 27 -13.77 13.37 7.70
C GLU A 27 -14.15 13.74 9.13
N LYS A 28 -13.61 13.00 10.09
CA LYS A 28 -13.99 13.12 11.49
C LYS A 28 -13.70 14.50 12.09
N ASN A 29 -12.56 15.08 11.79
CA ASN A 29 -12.11 16.34 12.42
C ASN A 29 -11.67 17.41 11.41
N GLY A 30 -11.67 17.10 10.12
CA GLY A 30 -11.25 18.02 9.09
C GLY A 30 -9.75 18.28 9.04
N GLU A 31 -8.95 17.54 9.77
CA GLU A 31 -7.50 17.68 9.74
C GLU A 31 -6.90 17.13 8.46
N SER A 32 -5.89 17.81 7.95
CA SER A 32 -5.08 17.33 6.83
C SER A 32 -3.98 16.41 7.33
N GLY A 33 -3.70 15.39 6.54
CA GLY A 33 -2.59 14.48 6.79
C GLY A 33 -2.06 13.94 5.49
N THR A 34 -1.03 13.11 5.59
CA THR A 34 -0.47 12.43 4.43
C THR A 34 -0.80 10.94 4.51
N ALA A 35 -0.99 10.31 3.35
CA ALA A 35 -1.30 8.89 3.25
C ALA A 35 -0.50 8.23 2.14
N ILE A 36 -0.10 7.01 2.39
CA ILE A 36 0.53 6.16 1.39
C ILE A 36 -0.55 5.28 0.77
N HIS A 37 -0.54 5.19 -0.54
CA HIS A 37 -1.42 4.32 -1.30
C HIS A 37 -0.60 3.46 -2.26
N TYR A 38 -1.01 2.20 -2.39
CA TYR A 38 -0.37 1.26 -3.30
C TYR A 38 -1.33 0.94 -4.45
N PRO A 39 -1.19 1.62 -5.61
CA PRO A 39 -2.08 1.40 -6.74
C PRO A 39 -2.24 -0.05 -7.19
N PRO A 40 -1.19 -0.91 -7.13
CA PRO A 40 -1.37 -2.31 -7.50
C PRO A 40 -2.43 -3.07 -6.72
N LEU A 41 -2.80 -2.59 -5.53
CA LEU A 41 -3.81 -3.26 -4.71
C LEU A 41 -5.23 -3.02 -5.20
N MET A 42 -5.53 -1.81 -5.71
CA MET A 42 -6.91 -1.47 -6.02
C MET A 42 -7.08 -0.36 -7.06
N GLY A 43 -6.02 0.05 -7.73
CA GLY A 43 -6.03 1.13 -8.71
C GLY A 43 -5.53 2.45 -8.16
N ARG A 44 -5.29 3.42 -9.04
CA ARG A 44 -4.76 4.72 -8.65
C ARG A 44 -5.80 5.57 -7.95
N ALA A 45 -5.33 6.34 -6.98
CA ALA A 45 -6.14 7.34 -6.30
C ALA A 45 -6.12 8.66 -7.09
N GLU A 46 -7.25 9.34 -7.08
CA GLU A 46 -7.43 10.63 -7.72
C GLU A 46 -7.98 11.63 -6.72
N VAL A 47 -7.76 12.91 -6.99
CA VAL A 47 -8.33 13.98 -6.18
C VAL A 47 -9.85 13.85 -6.13
N GLY A 48 -10.41 13.94 -4.94
CA GLY A 48 -11.84 13.78 -4.70
C GLY A 48 -12.27 12.38 -4.30
N ASP A 49 -11.40 11.39 -4.41
CA ASP A 49 -11.71 10.04 -3.96
C ASP A 49 -11.91 10.00 -2.45
N GLU A 50 -12.91 9.26 -2.02
CA GLU A 50 -13.15 8.96 -0.62
C GLU A 50 -12.54 7.62 -0.30
N VAL A 51 -11.75 7.58 0.76
CA VAL A 51 -10.96 6.41 1.11
C VAL A 51 -11.10 6.05 2.58
N TRP A 52 -10.98 4.77 2.86
CA TRP A 52 -10.73 4.28 4.21
C TRP A 52 -9.24 4.36 4.49
N LEU A 53 -8.89 4.92 5.63
CA LEU A 53 -7.51 5.10 6.08
C LEU A 53 -7.27 4.27 7.33
N ASN A 54 -6.14 3.58 7.33
CA ASN A 54 -5.60 2.99 8.54
C ASN A 54 -4.76 4.07 9.22
N VAL A 55 -5.25 4.61 10.32
CA VAL A 55 -4.62 5.73 11.02
C VAL A 55 -3.88 5.28 12.28
N THR A 56 -3.74 4.00 12.48
CA THR A 56 -3.23 3.42 13.73
C THR A 56 -1.84 3.96 14.09
N ALA A 57 -0.90 3.96 13.15
CA ALA A 57 0.46 4.37 13.43
C ALA A 57 0.56 5.85 13.79
N VAL A 58 -0.16 6.70 13.08
CA VAL A 58 -0.17 8.14 13.36
C VAL A 58 -0.82 8.41 14.71
N HIS A 59 -1.93 7.75 14.99
CA HIS A 59 -2.65 7.91 16.25
C HIS A 59 -1.78 7.51 17.45
N LEU A 60 -0.99 6.46 17.32
CA LEU A 60 -0.11 5.98 18.38
C LEU A 60 1.27 6.64 18.37
N SER A 61 1.50 7.57 17.46
CA SER A 61 2.80 8.24 17.28
C SER A 61 3.94 7.26 17.04
N LEU A 62 3.67 6.19 16.32
CA LEU A 62 4.68 5.21 15.94
C LEU A 62 5.51 5.72 14.77
N GLY A 63 6.75 5.27 14.70
CA GLY A 63 7.76 5.80 13.81
C GLY A 63 7.63 5.45 12.33
N THR A 64 6.47 5.63 11.72
CA THR A 64 6.24 5.39 10.29
C THR A 64 6.27 6.67 9.45
N GLY A 65 6.94 7.72 9.93
CA GLY A 65 7.02 8.99 9.21
C GLY A 65 5.76 9.83 9.24
N GLY A 66 4.77 9.45 10.03
CA GLY A 66 3.54 10.21 10.18
C GLY A 66 2.52 10.03 9.06
N ASP A 67 2.65 8.98 8.27
CA ASP A 67 1.71 8.70 7.18
C ASP A 67 0.61 7.74 7.62
N HIS A 68 -0.60 8.01 7.15
CA HIS A 68 -1.70 7.04 7.14
C HIS A 68 -1.52 6.08 5.97
N PHE A 69 -2.31 5.02 5.92
CA PHE A 69 -2.30 4.09 4.80
C PHE A 69 -3.71 3.93 4.25
N VAL A 70 -3.84 4.05 2.92
CA VAL A 70 -5.12 3.81 2.26
C VAL A 70 -5.41 2.31 2.28
N ALA A 71 -6.59 1.95 2.78
CA ALA A 71 -7.00 0.56 2.92
C ALA A 71 -8.11 0.17 1.95
N GLY A 72 -8.84 1.11 1.41
CA GLY A 72 -9.93 0.81 0.48
C GLY A 72 -10.67 2.06 0.06
N TRP A 73 -11.55 1.87 -0.92
CA TRP A 73 -12.43 2.91 -1.41
C TRP A 73 -13.72 2.94 -0.59
N VAL A 74 -14.26 4.12 -0.36
CA VAL A 74 -15.56 4.27 0.31
C VAL A 74 -16.70 4.13 -0.71
N ASN A 75 -16.56 4.80 -1.84
CA ASN A 75 -17.66 4.99 -2.79
C ASN A 75 -17.38 4.47 -4.20
N ARG A 76 -16.39 3.63 -4.37
CA ARG A 76 -16.15 2.95 -5.65
C ARG A 76 -15.56 1.57 -5.44
N SER A 77 -15.73 0.71 -6.44
CA SER A 77 -15.15 -0.63 -6.41
C SER A 77 -13.67 -0.61 -6.73
N PRO A 78 -12.88 -1.46 -6.10
CA PRO A 78 -11.48 -1.63 -6.47
C PRO A 78 -11.36 -2.10 -7.92
N ARG A 79 -10.36 -1.58 -8.62
CA ARG A 79 -10.06 -2.05 -9.96
C ARG A 79 -9.25 -3.33 -9.87
N SER A 80 -9.63 -4.32 -10.66
CA SER A 80 -8.90 -5.57 -10.76
C SER A 80 -7.87 -5.49 -11.88
N ALA A 81 -6.72 -6.11 -11.64
CA ALA A 81 -5.72 -6.33 -12.67
C ALA A 81 -5.54 -7.84 -12.87
N PRO A 82 -5.09 -8.28 -14.05
CA PRO A 82 -4.79 -9.69 -14.25
C PRO A 82 -3.75 -10.18 -13.24
N ILE A 83 -4.00 -11.36 -12.68
CA ILE A 83 -3.07 -11.98 -11.74
C ILE A 83 -1.86 -12.48 -12.51
N ARG A 84 -0.67 -12.04 -12.08
CA ARG A 84 0.60 -12.43 -12.68
C ARG A 84 1.47 -13.04 -11.61
N GLY A 85 1.57 -14.33 -11.54
CA GLY A 85 2.42 -15.00 -10.58
C GLY A 85 1.64 -15.81 -9.58
N HIS A 86 2.36 -16.59 -8.81
CA HIS A 86 1.79 -17.63 -7.96
C HIS A 86 2.16 -17.50 -6.49
N ILE A 87 2.91 -16.46 -6.13
CA ILE A 87 3.30 -16.27 -4.74
C ILE A 87 2.25 -15.45 -4.03
N MET A 88 1.67 -16.02 -2.99
CA MET A 88 0.67 -15.35 -2.17
C MET A 88 1.33 -14.72 -0.96
N LYS A 89 1.07 -13.44 -0.77
CA LYS A 89 1.43 -12.71 0.44
C LYS A 89 0.18 -12.33 1.22
N MET A 90 0.34 -12.06 2.49
CA MET A 90 -0.76 -11.71 3.39
C MET A 90 -1.86 -12.78 3.41
N ARG A 91 -1.47 -14.04 3.40
CA ARG A 91 -2.40 -15.18 3.43
C ARG A 91 -3.36 -15.09 4.60
N TYR A 92 -4.56 -15.58 4.38
CA TYR A 92 -5.60 -15.66 5.41
C TYR A 92 -6.06 -14.30 5.92
N THR A 93 -5.85 -13.26 5.13
CA THR A 93 -6.32 -11.91 5.44
C THR A 93 -7.09 -11.32 4.26
N PRO A 94 -7.92 -10.29 4.51
CA PRO A 94 -8.59 -9.59 3.41
C PRO A 94 -7.64 -8.90 2.44
N TRP A 95 -6.39 -8.75 2.81
CA TRP A 95 -5.36 -8.10 1.99
C TRP A 95 -4.44 -9.09 1.29
N GLN A 96 -4.86 -10.33 1.16
CA GLN A 96 -4.07 -11.29 0.40
C GLN A 96 -3.84 -10.82 -1.02
N ILE A 97 -2.63 -11.03 -1.52
CA ILE A 97 -2.23 -10.59 -2.84
C ILE A 97 -1.33 -11.64 -3.50
N ALA A 98 -1.56 -11.86 -4.79
CA ALA A 98 -0.69 -12.70 -5.59
C ALA A 98 0.35 -11.84 -6.29
N LEU A 99 1.59 -12.22 -6.21
CA LEU A 99 2.67 -11.54 -6.92
C LEU A 99 3.52 -12.50 -7.70
N SER A 100 4.23 -11.93 -8.68
CA SER A 100 5.38 -12.53 -9.30
C SER A 100 6.59 -12.04 -8.52
N ALA A 101 7.03 -12.81 -7.53
CA ALA A 101 8.23 -12.47 -6.80
C ALA A 101 9.45 -12.68 -7.69
N GLY A 102 10.51 -11.93 -7.43
CA GLY A 102 11.74 -12.04 -8.19
C GLY A 102 12.40 -13.39 -8.11
N GLU A 103 12.05 -14.20 -7.11
CA GLU A 103 12.52 -15.57 -6.95
C GLU A 103 11.87 -16.57 -7.91
N GLU A 104 10.75 -16.23 -8.53
CA GLU A 104 10.13 -17.09 -9.53
C GLU A 104 11.05 -17.21 -10.75
N GLN A 105 11.20 -18.42 -11.27
CA GLN A 105 12.13 -18.70 -12.35
C GLN A 105 11.81 -17.92 -13.62
N GLY A 106 10.57 -17.55 -13.87
CA GLY A 106 10.17 -16.76 -15.00
C GLY A 106 10.33 -15.24 -14.79
N SER A 107 10.74 -14.80 -13.62
CA SER A 107 10.86 -13.40 -13.32
C SER A 107 12.18 -12.81 -13.86
N PRO A 108 12.15 -11.63 -14.50
CA PRO A 108 13.38 -10.97 -14.93
C PRO A 108 14.28 -10.51 -13.80
N TYR A 109 13.74 -10.46 -12.58
CA TYR A 109 14.48 -10.02 -11.40
C TYR A 109 15.02 -11.16 -10.54
N HIS A 110 14.76 -12.40 -10.92
CA HIS A 110 15.12 -13.58 -10.13
C HIS A 110 16.60 -13.60 -9.77
N LYS A 111 17.47 -13.48 -10.76
CA LYS A 111 18.92 -13.50 -10.56
C LYS A 111 19.39 -12.31 -9.73
N LEU A 112 18.85 -11.13 -10.00
CA LEU A 112 19.21 -9.91 -9.28
C LEU A 112 18.89 -10.01 -7.79
N LEU A 113 17.73 -10.53 -7.45
CA LEU A 113 17.33 -10.69 -6.05
C LEU A 113 18.19 -11.73 -5.33
N GLN A 114 18.55 -12.83 -6.00
CA GLN A 114 19.44 -13.80 -5.42
C GLN A 114 20.82 -13.23 -5.09
N GLU A 115 21.36 -12.43 -5.99
CA GLU A 115 22.64 -11.76 -5.76
C GLU A 115 22.57 -10.77 -4.60
N ARG A 116 21.51 -10.00 -4.51
CA ARG A 116 21.32 -9.05 -3.40
C ARG A 116 21.19 -9.74 -2.07
N GLN A 117 20.47 -10.83 -1.99
CA GLN A 117 20.31 -11.60 -0.75
C GLN A 117 21.65 -12.12 -0.24
N SER A 118 22.50 -12.58 -1.13
CA SER A 118 23.82 -13.10 -0.72
C SER A 118 24.76 -12.01 -0.27
N LEU A 119 24.62 -10.80 -0.80
CA LEU A 119 25.50 -9.66 -0.46
C LEU A 119 25.09 -8.96 0.82
N GLU A 120 23.82 -8.78 1.03
CA GLU A 120 23.32 -7.96 2.13
C GLU A 120 23.05 -8.76 3.41
N GLY A 121 22.77 -10.05 3.27
CA GLY A 121 22.40 -10.86 4.44
C GLY A 121 21.24 -10.29 5.23
N ALA A 122 20.51 -9.35 4.66
CA ALA A 122 19.44 -8.65 5.32
C ALA A 122 18.25 -9.57 5.54
N PRO A 123 17.67 -9.60 6.75
CA PRO A 123 16.47 -10.36 6.97
C PRO A 123 15.33 -9.75 6.15
N ILE A 124 14.71 -10.58 5.34
CA ILE A 124 13.52 -10.18 4.62
C ILE A 124 12.35 -10.36 5.57
N LEU A 125 11.69 -9.27 5.88
CA LEU A 125 10.47 -9.33 6.65
C LEU A 125 9.37 -9.89 5.76
N ILE A 126 9.03 -11.12 6.03
CA ILE A 126 7.91 -11.78 5.37
C ILE A 126 6.72 -11.60 6.31
N GLY A 127 5.87 -10.66 5.93
CA GLY A 127 4.65 -10.42 6.70
C GLY A 127 3.56 -11.41 6.34
#